data_f6a57a72f5a88ae4e7e69940f9c6e08b
#
_entry.id   f6a57a72f5a88ae4e7e69940f9c6e08b
#
_cell.length_a   1.000
_cell.length_b   1.000
_cell.length_c   1.000
_cell.angle_alpha   90.00
_cell.angle_beta   90.00
_cell.angle_gamma   90.00
#
_symmetry.space_group_name_H-M   'P 1'
#
loop_
_entity.id
_entity.type
_entity.pdbx_description
1 polymer ?
#
loop_
_entity_poly.entity_id
_entity_poly.type
_entity_poly.pdbx_seq_one_letter_code
_entity_poly.pdbx_strand_id
1 'polypeptide(L)'
;MWQASLRRFSLVTCVLFAATFPAESGRAGEVNVAVAANFTAAANEVAAAFKEKTGHDAVLVFGSSGKLFAQIANDAPFGVFLSADVARPEKAEAEGLAVAGSRFTYAIGKLALYSAKAGVVDAGGKVLSAGSFERLAIANPDTAPYGAAAMEVLGALGLAETLAPKLVRGDNIAQTMQFVATGNAEIGFVALAQVIGLDGGSRWIVPEDLYRPIRQDAVLLKKGEANPAATAFVDFLESEDGRAIVERFGYGLD
;
A
#
# COMPACT_ATOMS: atom_id res chain seq x y z
N MET A 1 13.93 88.64 -42.79
CA MET A 1 13.02 87.54 -43.12
C MET A 1 13.72 86.24 -42.71
N TRP A 2 13.30 85.69 -41.61
CA TRP A 2 13.91 84.46 -41.07
C TRP A 2 12.76 83.47 -40.74
N GLN A 3 12.70 82.37 -41.45
CA GLN A 3 11.72 81.31 -41.24
C GLN A 3 12.34 80.27 -40.28
N ALA A 4 11.71 80.08 -39.13
CA ALA A 4 12.08 79.06 -38.16
C ALA A 4 11.28 77.77 -38.49
N SER A 5 12.01 76.72 -38.81
CA SER A 5 11.46 75.38 -39.12
C SER A 5 11.30 74.60 -37.79
N LEU A 6 10.03 74.34 -37.39
CA LEU A 6 9.68 73.47 -36.24
C LEU A 6 9.78 71.97 -36.70
N ARG A 7 10.74 71.22 -36.16
CA ARG A 7 10.80 69.78 -36.26
C ARG A 7 9.88 69.17 -35.16
N ARG A 8 8.83 68.51 -35.59
CA ARG A 8 8.00 67.68 -34.68
C ARG A 8 8.70 66.37 -34.38
N PHE A 9 9.07 66.12 -33.11
CA PHE A 9 9.50 64.83 -32.62
C PHE A 9 8.26 64.02 -32.23
N SER A 10 7.99 62.91 -32.95
CA SER A 10 6.97 61.92 -32.60
C SER A 10 7.59 60.94 -31.61
N LEU A 11 7.11 60.95 -30.40
CA LEU A 11 7.43 59.97 -29.36
C LEU A 11 6.57 58.72 -29.64
N VAL A 12 7.19 57.64 -30.07
CA VAL A 12 6.52 56.33 -30.20
C VAL A 12 6.63 55.65 -28.83
N THR A 13 5.51 55.61 -28.13
CA THR A 13 5.37 54.88 -26.84
C THR A 13 5.10 53.41 -27.17
N CYS A 14 6.14 52.56 -27.02
CA CYS A 14 5.97 51.10 -27.05
C CYS A 14 5.33 50.63 -25.74
N VAL A 15 4.05 50.29 -25.81
CA VAL A 15 3.37 49.60 -24.71
C VAL A 15 3.72 48.11 -24.78
N LEU A 16 4.57 47.65 -23.88
CA LEU A 16 4.80 46.22 -23.67
C LEU A 16 3.55 45.60 -22.99
N PHE A 17 2.79 44.85 -23.74
CA PHE A 17 1.73 43.99 -23.21
C PHE A 17 2.40 42.76 -22.60
N ALA A 18 2.57 42.74 -21.27
CA ALA A 18 2.96 41.54 -20.55
C ALA A 18 1.76 40.59 -20.55
N ALA A 19 1.82 39.55 -21.41
CA ALA A 19 0.89 38.45 -21.40
C ALA A 19 1.11 37.64 -20.11
N THR A 20 0.31 37.89 -19.08
CA THR A 20 0.21 37.00 -17.92
C THR A 20 -0.55 35.77 -18.36
N PHE A 21 0.16 34.68 -18.66
CA PHE A 21 -0.46 33.37 -18.77
C PHE A 21 -0.98 33.00 -17.36
N PRO A 22 -2.28 32.74 -17.19
CA PRO A 22 -2.74 32.14 -15.96
C PRO A 22 -2.06 30.79 -15.84
N ALA A 23 -1.34 30.55 -14.75
CA ALA A 23 -0.95 29.19 -14.39
C ALA A 23 -2.26 28.40 -14.28
N GLU A 24 -2.46 27.41 -15.14
CA GLU A 24 -3.52 26.43 -14.96
C GLU A 24 -3.27 25.76 -13.61
N SER A 25 -3.98 26.23 -12.60
CA SER A 25 -4.14 25.49 -11.34
C SER A 25 -4.82 24.20 -11.72
N GLY A 26 -4.05 23.12 -11.83
CA GLY A 26 -4.58 21.80 -12.12
C GLY A 26 -5.77 21.54 -11.19
N ARG A 27 -6.92 21.24 -11.76
CA ARG A 27 -8.13 20.97 -11.00
C ARG A 27 -7.83 19.79 -10.08
N ALA A 28 -8.09 19.95 -8.77
CA ALA A 28 -8.01 18.83 -7.83
C ALA A 28 -8.82 17.65 -8.38
N GLY A 29 -8.17 16.53 -8.58
CA GLY A 29 -8.77 15.29 -9.07
C GLY A 29 -8.86 14.27 -7.94
N GLU A 30 -9.65 13.22 -8.17
CA GLU A 30 -9.79 12.11 -7.23
C GLU A 30 -9.43 10.79 -7.93
N VAL A 31 -8.80 9.88 -7.19
CA VAL A 31 -8.53 8.51 -7.64
C VAL A 31 -8.98 7.49 -6.60
N ASN A 32 -9.73 6.47 -7.03
CA ASN A 32 -10.04 5.30 -6.21
C ASN A 32 -8.85 4.33 -6.26
N VAL A 33 -8.30 4.01 -5.10
CA VAL A 33 -7.14 3.11 -4.95
C VAL A 33 -7.57 1.84 -4.21
N ALA A 34 -7.41 0.69 -4.85
CA ALA A 34 -7.58 -0.62 -4.23
C ALA A 34 -6.29 -0.97 -3.46
N VAL A 35 -6.36 -1.15 -2.15
CA VAL A 35 -5.19 -1.28 -1.27
C VAL A 35 -5.25 -2.58 -0.47
N ALA A 36 -4.21 -3.39 -0.53
CA ALA A 36 -4.07 -4.57 0.33
C ALA A 36 -4.04 -4.15 1.81
N ALA A 37 -4.84 -4.82 2.64
CA ALA A 37 -5.14 -4.41 4.00
C ALA A 37 -3.94 -4.34 4.96
N ASN A 38 -2.82 -5.01 4.63
CA ASN A 38 -1.57 -4.86 5.39
C ASN A 38 -0.99 -3.44 5.31
N PHE A 39 -1.26 -2.74 4.21
CA PHE A 39 -0.72 -1.41 3.93
C PHE A 39 -1.61 -0.26 4.44
N THR A 40 -2.70 -0.56 5.16
CA THR A 40 -3.70 0.42 5.58
C THR A 40 -3.10 1.65 6.27
N ALA A 41 -2.23 1.47 7.26
CA ALA A 41 -1.66 2.59 8.01
C ALA A 41 -0.75 3.45 7.13
N ALA A 42 0.16 2.83 6.38
CA ALA A 42 1.05 3.51 5.46
C ALA A 42 0.27 4.20 4.32
N ALA A 43 -0.74 3.54 3.75
CA ALA A 43 -1.55 4.11 2.67
C ALA A 43 -2.31 5.37 3.10
N ASN A 44 -2.83 5.41 4.32
CA ASN A 44 -3.48 6.62 4.83
C ASN A 44 -2.50 7.79 4.94
N GLU A 45 -1.26 7.53 5.37
CA GLU A 45 -0.24 8.58 5.44
C GLU A 45 0.24 9.00 4.04
N VAL A 46 0.43 8.04 3.13
CA VAL A 46 0.73 8.31 1.71
C VAL A 46 -0.36 9.19 1.10
N ALA A 47 -1.65 8.85 1.31
CA ALA A 47 -2.76 9.62 0.77
C ALA A 47 -2.82 11.05 1.33
N ALA A 48 -2.53 11.23 2.63
CA ALA A 48 -2.48 12.55 3.25
C ALA A 48 -1.34 13.41 2.68
N ALA A 49 -0.12 12.85 2.58
CA ALA A 49 1.03 13.52 2.01
C ALA A 49 0.87 13.80 0.50
N PHE A 50 0.26 12.87 -0.24
CA PHE A 50 -0.11 13.03 -1.64
C PHE A 50 -1.05 14.22 -1.84
N LYS A 51 -2.10 14.32 -1.02
CA LYS A 51 -3.03 15.44 -1.07
C LYS A 51 -2.36 16.77 -0.77
N GLU A 52 -1.52 16.82 0.25
CA GLU A 52 -0.77 18.03 0.61
C GLU A 52 0.14 18.49 -0.54
N LYS A 53 0.82 17.56 -1.19
CA LYS A 53 1.81 17.86 -2.24
C LYS A 53 1.20 18.19 -3.60
N THR A 54 0.09 17.53 -3.95
CA THR A 54 -0.49 17.60 -5.30
C THR A 54 -1.85 18.29 -5.38
N GLY A 55 -2.57 18.41 -4.27
CA GLY A 55 -3.96 18.86 -4.22
C GLY A 55 -4.98 17.79 -4.67
N HIS A 56 -4.55 16.62 -5.14
CA HIS A 56 -5.43 15.52 -5.52
C HIS A 56 -5.84 14.67 -4.32
N ASP A 57 -7.00 14.04 -4.38
CA ASP A 57 -7.50 13.12 -3.37
C ASP A 57 -7.33 11.65 -3.79
N ALA A 58 -6.87 10.79 -2.87
CA ALA A 58 -6.87 9.34 -3.03
C ALA A 58 -7.91 8.72 -2.10
N VAL A 59 -8.94 8.10 -2.68
CA VAL A 59 -9.97 7.35 -1.95
C VAL A 59 -9.54 5.91 -1.82
N LEU A 60 -9.22 5.49 -0.61
CA LEU A 60 -8.64 4.19 -0.34
C LEU A 60 -9.71 3.14 -0.02
N VAL A 61 -9.66 1.99 -0.70
CA VAL A 61 -10.52 0.85 -0.44
C VAL A 61 -9.66 -0.35 -0.04
N PHE A 62 -9.88 -0.85 1.17
CA PHE A 62 -9.03 -1.88 1.76
C PHE A 62 -9.64 -3.28 1.67
N GLY A 63 -8.81 -4.28 1.35
CA GLY A 63 -9.24 -5.67 1.28
C GLY A 63 -8.07 -6.64 1.17
N SER A 64 -8.33 -7.95 1.03
CA SER A 64 -7.29 -8.88 0.60
C SER A 64 -6.99 -8.69 -0.88
N SER A 65 -5.72 -8.88 -1.28
CA SER A 65 -5.30 -8.71 -2.69
C SER A 65 -6.17 -9.51 -3.66
N GLY A 66 -6.56 -10.75 -3.30
CA GLY A 66 -7.40 -11.59 -4.14
C GLY A 66 -8.82 -11.07 -4.29
N LYS A 67 -9.45 -10.57 -3.21
CA LYS A 67 -10.80 -10.00 -3.28
C LYS A 67 -10.81 -8.69 -4.08
N LEU A 68 -9.79 -7.85 -3.91
CA LEU A 68 -9.64 -6.60 -4.68
C LEU A 68 -9.41 -6.90 -6.16
N PHE A 69 -8.54 -7.85 -6.48
CA PHE A 69 -8.33 -8.28 -7.87
C PHE A 69 -9.63 -8.81 -8.50
N ALA A 70 -10.41 -9.62 -7.78
CA ALA A 70 -11.71 -10.08 -8.26
C ALA A 70 -12.68 -8.92 -8.54
N GLN A 71 -12.69 -7.87 -7.72
CA GLN A 71 -13.48 -6.66 -7.99
C GLN A 71 -12.98 -5.91 -9.23
N ILE A 72 -11.66 -5.78 -9.42
CA ILE A 72 -11.05 -5.17 -10.61
C ILE A 72 -11.46 -5.94 -11.87
N ALA A 73 -11.37 -7.28 -11.84
CA ALA A 73 -11.79 -8.14 -12.94
C ALA A 73 -13.29 -8.09 -13.23
N ASN A 74 -14.12 -7.69 -12.25
CA ASN A 74 -15.55 -7.42 -12.38
C ASN A 74 -15.87 -5.92 -12.53
N ASP A 75 -14.94 -5.17 -13.12
CA ASP A 75 -15.14 -3.80 -13.58
C ASP A 75 -15.31 -2.76 -12.46
N ALA A 76 -14.83 -3.00 -11.23
CA ALA A 76 -14.83 -2.01 -10.17
C ALA A 76 -14.04 -0.74 -10.57
N PRO A 77 -14.47 0.47 -10.12
CA PRO A 77 -13.94 1.75 -10.62
C PRO A 77 -12.63 2.17 -9.93
N PHE A 78 -11.67 1.26 -9.84
CA PHE A 78 -10.35 1.57 -9.29
C PHE A 78 -9.40 2.10 -10.37
N GLY A 79 -8.65 3.15 -10.05
CA GLY A 79 -7.61 3.71 -10.91
C GLY A 79 -6.22 3.14 -10.62
N VAL A 80 -5.96 2.72 -9.37
CA VAL A 80 -4.68 2.14 -8.95
C VAL A 80 -4.94 0.91 -8.08
N PHE A 81 -4.06 -0.09 -8.18
CA PHE A 81 -4.08 -1.27 -7.34
C PHE A 81 -2.74 -1.47 -6.63
N LEU A 82 -2.76 -1.46 -5.29
CA LEU A 82 -1.64 -1.80 -4.41
C LEU A 82 -1.85 -3.20 -3.85
N SER A 83 -1.23 -4.20 -4.46
CA SER A 83 -1.32 -5.59 -4.05
C SER A 83 -0.26 -5.94 -3.00
N ALA A 84 -0.52 -6.95 -2.17
CA ALA A 84 0.48 -7.53 -1.28
C ALA A 84 1.24 -8.71 -1.93
N ASP A 85 1.15 -8.86 -3.24
CA ASP A 85 1.93 -9.80 -4.06
C ASP A 85 2.24 -9.22 -5.44
N VAL A 86 3.09 -9.92 -6.19
CA VAL A 86 3.46 -9.64 -7.58
C VAL A 86 2.45 -10.24 -8.56
N ALA A 87 1.94 -11.43 -8.25
CA ALA A 87 1.19 -12.26 -9.19
C ALA A 87 -0.12 -11.61 -9.67
N ARG A 88 -0.83 -10.89 -8.81
CA ARG A 88 -2.10 -10.25 -9.17
C ARG A 88 -1.93 -9.01 -10.03
N PRO A 89 -1.00 -8.08 -9.74
CA PRO A 89 -0.65 -6.99 -10.65
C PRO A 89 -0.14 -7.49 -12.01
N GLU A 90 0.71 -8.51 -12.03
CA GLU A 90 1.18 -9.14 -13.27
C GLU A 90 0.01 -9.72 -14.08
N LYS A 91 -0.91 -10.42 -13.41
CA LYS A 91 -2.12 -10.93 -14.05
C LYS A 91 -3.03 -9.81 -14.57
N ALA A 92 -3.14 -8.67 -13.85
CA ALA A 92 -3.89 -7.51 -14.31
C ALA A 92 -3.32 -6.94 -15.61
N GLU A 93 -1.99 -6.86 -15.75
CA GLU A 93 -1.35 -6.46 -17.00
C GLU A 93 -1.62 -7.48 -18.13
N ALA A 94 -1.43 -8.77 -17.86
CA ALA A 94 -1.63 -9.83 -18.83
C ALA A 94 -3.08 -9.92 -19.37
N GLU A 95 -4.06 -9.60 -18.52
CA GLU A 95 -5.48 -9.58 -18.88
C GLU A 95 -5.95 -8.23 -19.44
N GLY A 96 -5.06 -7.24 -19.60
CA GLY A 96 -5.39 -5.91 -20.13
C GLY A 96 -6.20 -5.04 -19.17
N LEU A 97 -6.26 -5.39 -17.88
CA LEU A 97 -6.93 -4.63 -16.83
C LEU A 97 -6.06 -3.48 -16.32
N ALA A 98 -4.75 -3.54 -16.57
CA ALA A 98 -3.77 -2.54 -16.17
C ALA A 98 -3.02 -1.97 -17.38
N VAL A 99 -2.37 -0.83 -17.18
CA VAL A 99 -1.51 -0.21 -18.17
C VAL A 99 -0.21 -0.99 -18.23
N ALA A 100 0.13 -1.51 -19.40
CA ALA A 100 1.34 -2.31 -19.58
C ALA A 100 2.61 -1.53 -19.21
N GLY A 101 3.49 -2.15 -18.40
CA GLY A 101 4.73 -1.54 -17.94
C GLY A 101 4.58 -0.54 -16.80
N SER A 102 3.38 -0.38 -16.21
CA SER A 102 3.16 0.49 -15.05
C SER A 102 3.38 -0.22 -13.70
N ARG A 103 3.71 -1.50 -13.72
CA ARG A 103 3.91 -2.32 -12.54
C ARG A 103 5.30 -2.10 -11.94
N PHE A 104 5.36 -1.90 -10.63
CA PHE A 104 6.61 -1.81 -9.86
C PHE A 104 6.41 -2.34 -8.44
N THR A 105 7.50 -2.78 -7.80
CA THR A 105 7.48 -3.18 -6.39
C THR A 105 7.55 -1.92 -5.52
N TYR A 106 6.49 -1.65 -4.75
CA TYR A 106 6.44 -0.49 -3.87
C TYR A 106 6.83 -0.82 -2.42
N ALA A 107 6.80 -2.10 -2.02
CA ALA A 107 7.13 -2.53 -0.66
C ALA A 107 7.52 -4.00 -0.60
N ILE A 108 8.37 -4.37 0.37
CA ILE A 108 8.63 -5.75 0.76
C ILE A 108 8.14 -5.93 2.19
N GLY A 109 7.09 -6.73 2.37
CA GLY A 109 6.45 -6.94 3.65
C GLY A 109 7.19 -7.95 4.54
N LYS A 110 7.07 -7.76 5.85
CA LYS A 110 7.60 -8.69 6.85
C LYS A 110 6.47 -9.27 7.69
N LEU A 111 6.59 -10.56 8.01
CA LEU A 111 5.62 -11.28 8.83
C LEU A 111 6.04 -11.24 10.30
N ALA A 112 5.07 -11.09 11.20
CA ALA A 112 5.28 -11.21 12.64
C ALA A 112 4.22 -12.14 13.24
N LEU A 113 4.63 -12.96 14.22
CA LEU A 113 3.71 -13.60 15.16
C LEU A 113 3.48 -12.63 16.32
N TYR A 114 2.24 -12.36 16.66
CA TYR A 114 1.87 -11.35 17.64
C TYR A 114 0.81 -11.85 18.63
N SER A 115 0.90 -11.39 19.85
CA SER A 115 -0.13 -11.45 20.89
C SER A 115 -0.35 -10.07 21.49
N ALA A 116 -1.59 -9.72 21.78
CA ALA A 116 -1.92 -8.49 22.53
C ALA A 116 -1.46 -8.57 24.00
N LYS A 117 -1.14 -9.78 24.49
CA LYS A 117 -0.65 -10.00 25.86
C LYS A 117 0.87 -10.06 25.88
N ALA A 118 1.48 -9.42 26.87
CA ALA A 118 2.92 -9.48 27.09
C ALA A 118 3.36 -10.90 27.49
N GLY A 119 4.54 -11.33 27.00
CA GLY A 119 5.16 -12.60 27.38
C GLY A 119 4.53 -13.86 26.80
N VAL A 120 3.52 -13.77 25.95
CA VAL A 120 2.88 -14.93 25.28
C VAL A 120 3.74 -15.40 24.11
N VAL A 121 4.21 -14.47 23.28
CA VAL A 121 5.10 -14.77 22.16
C VAL A 121 6.54 -14.43 22.55
N ASP A 122 7.42 -15.44 22.56
CA ASP A 122 8.86 -15.26 22.78
C ASP A 122 9.58 -14.87 21.48
N ALA A 123 10.81 -14.38 21.60
CA ALA A 123 11.61 -13.91 20.46
C ALA A 123 12.00 -15.02 19.44
N GLY A 124 11.73 -16.29 19.73
CA GLY A 124 12.01 -17.42 18.85
C GLY A 124 10.75 -18.12 18.33
N GLY A 125 9.54 -17.62 18.67
CA GLY A 125 8.28 -18.21 18.25
C GLY A 125 7.99 -19.60 18.83
N LYS A 126 8.66 -20.00 19.93
CA LYS A 126 8.53 -21.32 20.56
C LYS A 126 7.12 -21.63 21.03
N VAL A 127 6.30 -20.60 21.25
CA VAL A 127 4.88 -20.74 21.58
C VAL A 127 4.14 -21.60 20.53
N LEU A 128 4.54 -21.57 19.26
CA LEU A 128 3.95 -22.38 18.20
C LEU A 128 4.14 -23.88 18.45
N SER A 129 5.37 -24.31 18.76
CA SER A 129 5.68 -25.72 19.06
C SER A 129 5.17 -26.16 20.43
N ALA A 130 5.14 -25.26 21.41
CA ALA A 130 4.56 -25.54 22.73
C ALA A 130 3.05 -25.76 22.69
N GLY A 131 2.36 -25.15 21.71
CA GLY A 131 0.94 -25.33 21.50
C GLY A 131 0.04 -24.81 22.63
N SER A 132 0.57 -23.96 23.51
CA SER A 132 -0.10 -23.45 24.72
C SER A 132 -1.10 -22.32 24.44
N PHE A 133 -1.87 -22.45 23.36
CA PHE A 133 -2.94 -21.55 22.94
C PHE A 133 -4.09 -22.36 22.31
N GLU A 134 -5.28 -21.80 22.30
CA GLU A 134 -6.46 -22.42 21.68
C GLU A 134 -6.61 -22.02 20.23
N ARG A 135 -6.30 -20.75 19.88
CA ARG A 135 -6.54 -20.19 18.55
C ARG A 135 -5.33 -19.42 18.02
N LEU A 136 -4.96 -19.74 16.80
CA LEU A 136 -3.95 -19.03 16.00
C LEU A 136 -4.64 -18.36 14.82
N ALA A 137 -4.65 -17.03 14.81
CA ALA A 137 -5.24 -16.28 13.72
C ALA A 137 -4.27 -16.18 12.53
N ILE A 138 -4.76 -16.44 11.32
CA ILE A 138 -4.08 -16.19 10.05
C ILE A 138 -5.04 -15.51 9.09
N ALA A 139 -4.52 -14.76 8.11
CA ALA A 139 -5.36 -14.33 7.00
C ALA A 139 -5.67 -15.52 6.08
N ASN A 140 -6.78 -15.44 5.34
CA ASN A 140 -7.12 -16.51 4.40
C ASN A 140 -6.01 -16.69 3.34
N PRO A 141 -5.31 -17.82 3.31
CA PRO A 141 -4.16 -18.03 2.43
C PRO A 141 -4.52 -18.02 0.92
N ASP A 142 -5.77 -18.30 0.56
CA ASP A 142 -6.22 -18.33 -0.83
C ASP A 142 -6.32 -16.92 -1.43
N THR A 143 -6.55 -15.91 -0.59
CA THR A 143 -6.82 -14.54 -1.04
C THR A 143 -5.86 -13.49 -0.48
N ALA A 144 -5.12 -13.81 0.60
CA ALA A 144 -4.24 -12.88 1.29
C ALA A 144 -2.79 -13.41 1.33
N PRO A 145 -1.83 -12.70 0.71
CA PRO A 145 -0.42 -13.14 0.66
C PRO A 145 0.21 -13.37 2.04
N TYR A 146 -0.13 -12.57 3.03
CA TYR A 146 0.34 -12.79 4.42
C TYR A 146 -0.22 -14.09 5.03
N GLY A 147 -1.39 -14.53 4.61
CA GLY A 147 -1.94 -15.82 5.01
C GLY A 147 -1.18 -16.98 4.36
N ALA A 148 -0.82 -16.83 3.08
CA ALA A 148 0.03 -17.80 2.39
C ALA A 148 1.41 -17.91 3.05
N ALA A 149 2.04 -16.76 3.36
CA ALA A 149 3.31 -16.72 4.09
C ALA A 149 3.22 -17.38 5.48
N ALA A 150 2.13 -17.17 6.22
CA ALA A 150 1.90 -17.84 7.50
C ALA A 150 1.86 -19.37 7.35
N MET A 151 1.21 -19.88 6.31
CA MET A 151 1.18 -21.31 6.03
C MET A 151 2.54 -21.86 5.59
N GLU A 152 3.35 -21.09 4.87
CA GLU A 152 4.74 -21.45 4.54
C GLU A 152 5.59 -21.59 5.82
N VAL A 153 5.47 -20.63 6.76
CA VAL A 153 6.16 -20.71 8.07
C VAL A 153 5.74 -21.96 8.83
N LEU A 154 4.44 -22.23 8.93
CA LEU A 154 3.95 -23.44 9.62
C LEU A 154 4.44 -24.72 8.93
N GLY A 155 4.53 -24.74 7.61
CA GLY A 155 5.09 -25.84 6.83
C GLY A 155 6.59 -26.03 7.10
N ALA A 156 7.38 -24.94 7.05
CA ALA A 156 8.82 -24.96 7.30
C ALA A 156 9.16 -25.44 8.71
N LEU A 157 8.31 -25.13 9.70
CA LEU A 157 8.44 -25.57 11.08
C LEU A 157 7.88 -27.00 11.32
N GLY A 158 7.24 -27.63 10.33
CA GLY A 158 6.59 -28.94 10.48
C GLY A 158 5.33 -28.92 11.35
N LEU A 159 4.68 -27.74 11.52
CA LEU A 159 3.56 -27.54 12.43
C LEU A 159 2.20 -27.40 11.72
N ALA A 160 2.17 -27.41 10.41
CA ALA A 160 0.96 -27.13 9.61
C ALA A 160 -0.21 -28.06 9.97
N GLU A 161 0.02 -29.38 10.02
CA GLU A 161 -1.01 -30.38 10.35
C GLU A 161 -1.42 -30.31 11.83
N THR A 162 -0.44 -30.20 12.73
CA THR A 162 -0.68 -30.15 14.18
C THR A 162 -1.49 -28.94 14.59
N LEU A 163 -1.25 -27.78 13.96
CA LEU A 163 -1.94 -26.54 14.29
C LEU A 163 -3.18 -26.27 13.45
N ALA A 164 -3.45 -27.06 12.39
CA ALA A 164 -4.63 -26.90 11.53
C ALA A 164 -5.95 -26.78 12.32
N PRO A 165 -6.22 -27.58 13.38
CA PRO A 165 -7.45 -27.47 14.15
C PRO A 165 -7.58 -26.16 14.97
N LYS A 166 -6.47 -25.47 15.20
CA LYS A 166 -6.41 -24.21 15.98
C LYS A 166 -6.47 -22.96 15.09
N LEU A 167 -6.45 -23.12 13.76
CA LEU A 167 -6.41 -21.99 12.85
C LEU A 167 -7.77 -21.28 12.77
N VAL A 168 -7.74 -19.96 12.98
CA VAL A 168 -8.86 -19.06 12.73
C VAL A 168 -8.49 -18.17 11.55
N ARG A 169 -9.31 -18.15 10.50
CA ARG A 169 -9.03 -17.44 9.26
C ARG A 169 -9.79 -16.12 9.20
N GLY A 170 -9.03 -15.02 9.11
CA GLY A 170 -9.59 -13.71 8.77
C GLY A 170 -9.69 -13.53 7.25
N ASP A 171 -10.66 -12.78 6.80
CA ASP A 171 -10.85 -12.45 5.38
C ASP A 171 -9.65 -11.73 4.75
N ASN A 172 -8.91 -11.00 5.58
CA ASN A 172 -7.68 -10.30 5.24
C ASN A 172 -6.81 -10.11 6.51
N ILE A 173 -5.63 -9.54 6.35
CA ILE A 173 -4.68 -9.40 7.46
C ILE A 173 -5.13 -8.37 8.52
N ALA A 174 -5.99 -7.40 8.16
CA ALA A 174 -6.55 -6.46 9.14
C ALA A 174 -7.55 -7.16 10.07
N GLN A 175 -8.42 -8.02 9.54
CA GLN A 175 -9.32 -8.82 10.36
C GLN A 175 -8.55 -9.82 11.24
N THR A 176 -7.45 -10.39 10.72
CA THR A 176 -6.55 -11.26 11.50
C THR A 176 -6.00 -10.52 12.71
N MET A 177 -5.48 -9.30 12.50
CA MET A 177 -5.02 -8.44 13.59
C MET A 177 -6.14 -8.13 14.59
N GLN A 178 -7.36 -7.88 14.10
CA GLN A 178 -8.52 -7.62 14.95
C GLN A 178 -8.85 -8.82 15.85
N PHE A 179 -8.76 -10.06 15.35
CA PHE A 179 -8.99 -11.26 16.19
C PHE A 179 -8.00 -11.32 17.36
N VAL A 180 -6.73 -10.97 17.13
CA VAL A 180 -5.72 -10.94 18.20
C VAL A 180 -5.98 -9.77 19.16
N ALA A 181 -6.23 -8.57 18.63
CA ALA A 181 -6.44 -7.37 19.44
C ALA A 181 -7.66 -7.48 20.36
N THR A 182 -8.71 -8.20 19.94
CA THR A 182 -9.96 -8.40 20.72
C THR A 182 -9.92 -9.66 21.58
N GLY A 183 -8.85 -10.46 21.53
CA GLY A 183 -8.72 -11.72 22.28
C GLY A 183 -9.55 -12.88 21.71
N ASN A 184 -10.09 -12.75 20.50
CA ASN A 184 -10.74 -13.85 19.78
C ASN A 184 -9.75 -14.90 19.28
N ALA A 185 -8.46 -14.55 19.24
CA ALA A 185 -7.32 -15.45 19.14
C ALA A 185 -6.21 -14.96 20.07
N GLU A 186 -5.52 -15.89 20.73
CA GLU A 186 -4.44 -15.54 21.67
C GLU A 186 -3.20 -15.01 20.94
N ILE A 187 -2.94 -15.58 19.76
CA ILE A 187 -1.83 -15.23 18.89
C ILE A 187 -2.28 -15.19 17.43
N GLY A 188 -1.52 -14.51 16.59
CA GLY A 188 -1.79 -14.48 15.15
C GLY A 188 -0.58 -14.06 14.33
N PHE A 189 -0.51 -14.56 13.10
CA PHE A 189 0.41 -14.06 12.10
C PHE A 189 -0.17 -12.78 11.48
N VAL A 190 0.56 -11.68 11.64
CA VAL A 190 0.19 -10.33 11.22
C VAL A 190 1.29 -9.69 10.38
N ALA A 191 1.01 -8.60 9.69
CA ALA A 191 2.06 -7.82 9.06
C ALA A 191 2.87 -7.06 10.15
N LEU A 192 4.19 -7.03 10.03
CA LEU A 192 5.03 -6.25 10.96
C LEU A 192 4.57 -4.80 11.03
N ALA A 193 4.19 -4.21 9.91
CA ALA A 193 3.68 -2.84 9.82
C ALA A 193 2.45 -2.57 10.72
N GLN A 194 1.66 -3.60 11.05
CA GLN A 194 0.51 -3.44 11.95
C GLN A 194 0.89 -3.37 13.43
N VAL A 195 2.09 -3.81 13.78
CA VAL A 195 2.50 -3.96 15.19
C VAL A 195 3.83 -3.28 15.53
N ILE A 196 4.54 -2.73 14.55
CA ILE A 196 5.86 -2.12 14.76
C ILE A 196 5.81 -0.92 15.71
N GLY A 197 4.76 -0.12 15.63
CA GLY A 197 4.53 1.07 16.47
C GLY A 197 3.67 0.83 17.72
N LEU A 198 3.32 -0.44 18.04
CA LEU A 198 2.50 -0.71 19.21
C LEU A 198 3.36 -0.80 20.47
N ASP A 199 2.95 -0.06 21.50
CA ASP A 199 3.47 -0.20 22.85
C ASP A 199 2.76 -1.35 23.56
N GLY A 200 3.50 -2.42 23.93
CA GLY A 200 2.94 -3.56 24.60
C GLY A 200 2.70 -4.79 23.71
N GLY A 201 2.03 -5.81 24.30
CA GLY A 201 1.94 -7.12 23.68
C GLY A 201 3.27 -7.88 23.67
N SER A 202 3.34 -8.92 22.85
CA SER A 202 4.57 -9.68 22.59
C SER A 202 4.60 -10.12 21.13
N ARG A 203 5.78 -10.13 20.52
CA ARG A 203 5.93 -10.46 19.10
C ARG A 203 7.25 -11.17 18.80
N TRP A 204 7.20 -11.99 17.77
CA TRP A 204 8.35 -12.58 17.11
C TRP A 204 8.33 -12.11 15.65
N ILE A 205 9.38 -11.40 15.22
CA ILE A 205 9.59 -11.10 13.81
C ILE A 205 10.05 -12.39 13.16
N VAL A 206 9.25 -12.91 12.24
CA VAL A 206 9.52 -14.21 11.61
C VAL A 206 10.73 -14.07 10.69
N PRO A 207 11.75 -14.95 10.82
CA PRO A 207 12.89 -14.98 9.90
C PRO A 207 12.45 -15.15 8.44
N GLU A 208 13.10 -14.41 7.55
CA GLU A 208 12.71 -14.33 6.12
C GLU A 208 13.03 -15.63 5.34
N ASP A 209 13.83 -16.53 5.92
CA ASP A 209 14.13 -17.86 5.37
C ASP A 209 13.00 -18.89 5.60
N LEU A 210 12.03 -18.59 6.44
CA LEU A 210 10.87 -19.45 6.71
C LEU A 210 9.70 -19.25 5.72
N TYR A 211 9.74 -18.21 4.90
CA TYR A 211 8.69 -17.91 3.92
C TYR A 211 9.27 -17.14 2.73
N ARG A 212 8.59 -17.19 1.59
CA ARG A 212 9.01 -16.42 0.41
C ARG A 212 8.83 -14.92 0.65
N PRO A 213 9.75 -14.06 0.16
CA PRO A 213 9.63 -12.61 0.30
C PRO A 213 8.24 -12.10 -0.12
N ILE A 214 7.59 -11.34 0.74
CA ILE A 214 6.28 -10.74 0.47
C ILE A 214 6.50 -9.46 -0.35
N ARG A 215 6.91 -9.62 -1.62
CA ARG A 215 7.04 -8.50 -2.57
C ARG A 215 5.66 -8.01 -2.95
N GLN A 216 5.45 -6.72 -2.88
CA GLN A 216 4.16 -6.07 -3.06
C GLN A 216 4.25 -5.11 -4.24
N ASP A 217 3.48 -5.39 -5.29
CA ASP A 217 3.49 -4.58 -6.48
C ASP A 217 2.28 -3.64 -6.56
N ALA A 218 2.55 -2.43 -7.05
CA ALA A 218 1.57 -1.46 -7.49
C ALA A 218 1.39 -1.52 -9.00
N VAL A 219 0.20 -1.16 -9.48
CA VAL A 219 -0.06 -1.02 -10.92
C VAL A 219 -1.13 0.04 -11.18
N LEU A 220 -0.94 0.81 -12.25
CA LEU A 220 -1.95 1.73 -12.78
C LEU A 220 -2.99 0.91 -13.56
N LEU A 221 -4.25 0.95 -13.16
CA LEU A 221 -5.33 0.25 -13.84
C LEU A 221 -5.80 1.02 -15.10
N LYS A 222 -6.35 0.30 -16.07
CA LYS A 222 -6.88 0.91 -17.30
C LYS A 222 -7.91 2.00 -17.04
N LYS A 223 -8.71 1.86 -15.98
CA LYS A 223 -9.67 2.90 -15.55
C LYS A 223 -9.02 4.17 -15.02
N GLY A 224 -7.77 4.08 -14.57
CA GLY A 224 -6.97 5.21 -14.13
C GLY A 224 -6.12 5.85 -15.22
N GLU A 225 -5.96 5.23 -16.40
CA GLU A 225 -5.02 5.64 -17.44
C GLU A 225 -5.18 7.10 -17.90
N ALA A 226 -6.44 7.57 -18.03
CA ALA A 226 -6.74 8.94 -18.39
C ALA A 226 -6.96 9.87 -17.19
N ASN A 227 -6.77 9.40 -15.96
CA ASN A 227 -6.96 10.19 -14.75
C ASN A 227 -5.62 10.74 -14.24
N PRO A 228 -5.39 12.07 -14.32
CA PRO A 228 -4.13 12.66 -13.86
C PRO A 228 -3.83 12.39 -12.37
N ALA A 229 -4.87 12.29 -11.52
CA ALA A 229 -4.69 11.96 -10.11
C ALA A 229 -4.18 10.53 -9.89
N ALA A 230 -4.55 9.57 -10.77
CA ALA A 230 -4.07 8.20 -10.69
C ALA A 230 -2.57 8.10 -11.05
N THR A 231 -2.15 8.74 -12.14
CA THR A 231 -0.74 8.81 -12.53
C THR A 231 0.08 9.52 -11.46
N ALA A 232 -0.39 10.69 -10.99
CA ALA A 232 0.30 11.43 -9.94
C ALA A 232 0.41 10.63 -8.62
N PHE A 233 -0.57 9.77 -8.30
CA PHE A 233 -0.50 8.92 -7.10
C PHE A 233 0.57 7.83 -7.24
N VAL A 234 0.68 7.21 -8.41
CA VAL A 234 1.73 6.23 -8.73
C VAL A 234 3.10 6.90 -8.63
N ASP A 235 3.30 8.05 -9.29
CA ASP A 235 4.54 8.82 -9.25
C ASP A 235 4.92 9.24 -7.82
N PHE A 236 3.91 9.65 -7.02
CA PHE A 236 4.14 10.00 -5.62
C PHE A 236 4.61 8.80 -4.78
N LEU A 237 4.01 7.63 -5.00
CA LEU A 237 4.40 6.42 -4.27
C LEU A 237 5.85 6.00 -4.58
N GLU A 238 6.34 6.22 -5.81
CA GLU A 238 7.72 5.99 -6.21
C GLU A 238 8.69 7.10 -5.79
N SER A 239 8.19 8.28 -5.41
CA SER A 239 9.01 9.41 -4.99
C SER A 239 9.76 9.13 -3.68
N GLU A 240 10.77 9.94 -3.39
CA GLU A 240 11.53 9.88 -2.12
C GLU A 240 10.59 10.02 -0.91
N ASP A 241 9.62 10.94 -0.96
CA ASP A 241 8.64 11.14 0.12
C ASP A 241 7.75 9.91 0.33
N GLY A 242 7.24 9.32 -0.75
CA GLY A 242 6.43 8.11 -0.70
C GLY A 242 7.20 6.91 -0.15
N ARG A 243 8.42 6.69 -0.65
CA ARG A 243 9.32 5.62 -0.18
C ARG A 243 9.70 5.78 1.29
N ALA A 244 9.99 7.00 1.74
CA ALA A 244 10.29 7.27 3.16
C ALA A 244 9.11 6.95 4.09
N ILE A 245 7.88 7.18 3.64
CA ILE A 245 6.68 6.74 4.39
C ILE A 245 6.65 5.23 4.49
N VAL A 246 6.83 4.52 3.36
CA VAL A 246 6.81 3.05 3.31
C VAL A 246 7.84 2.43 4.26
N GLU A 247 9.08 2.90 4.23
CA GLU A 247 10.17 2.42 5.10
C GLU A 247 9.87 2.64 6.60
N ARG A 248 9.29 3.78 6.95
CA ARG A 248 8.94 4.12 8.34
C ARG A 248 7.93 3.15 8.95
N PHE A 249 7.08 2.54 8.15
CA PHE A 249 6.17 1.46 8.57
C PHE A 249 6.83 0.08 8.60
N GLY A 250 8.17 -0.01 8.42
CA GLY A 250 8.92 -1.27 8.54
C GLY A 250 8.90 -2.16 7.31
N TYR A 251 8.45 -1.64 6.17
CA TYR A 251 8.61 -2.31 4.88
C TYR A 251 10.05 -2.20 4.38
N GLY A 252 10.51 -3.23 3.67
CA GLY A 252 11.70 -3.12 2.83
C GLY A 252 11.38 -2.47 1.49
N LEU A 253 12.39 -1.94 0.84
CA LEU A 253 12.37 -1.47 -0.56
C LEU A 253 13.40 -2.24 -1.39
N ASP A 254 13.28 -2.21 -2.73
CA ASP A 254 14.28 -2.70 -3.68
C ASP A 254 15.41 -1.70 -3.89
#